data_e0d94342091dbde39ae864d028302d56
#
_entry.id   e0d94342091dbde39ae864d028302d56
#
_cell.length_a   1.000
_cell.length_b   1.000
_cell.length_c   1.000
_cell.angle_alpha   90.00
_cell.angle_beta   90.00
_cell.angle_gamma   90.00
#
_symmetry.space_group_name_H-M   'P 1'
#
loop_
_entity.id
_entity.type
_entity.pdbx_description
1 polymer ?
#
loop_
_entity_poly.entity_id
_entity_poly.type
_entity_poly.pdbx_seq_one_letter_code
_entity_poly.pdbx_strand_id
1 'polypeptide(L)'
;MGNDFKLHVPDTISVLQSLVRDSPSVSIKARDDSPSPPNTTAITLAAFQKIVEYQPEEYTITVEAGAKVSDVISILAGQGQYFPFDPLFIDKDSTIGGMIANGYSGPGANRYGILRDFIIGLSFIDGQGNHIKTGGKVVKNAAGFDIPKLMVGSRGSLGIITESTFKVFPLPEAYKTILFRFDSFKKGHTALLALGRSQFTLDALDLDSKGTLIIRLSGQAASIDTRIQALETMLGSTHDPLSRDKPFWQVPLNLQSYPKTGLLLKIPNSPTTIAEIDAKLAPNCPHRRYSIGGFVSWVYSESEVNNLSQSLKELNLSAQIASGDTLEQVIGTDHPKAFYNRIKQALDPQQKFIALYPKTPTSA
;
A
#
# COMPACT_ATOMS: atom_id res chain seq x y z
N MET A 1 -16.71 -17.69 -25.79
CA MET A 1 -16.71 -16.48 -26.64
C MET A 1 -15.66 -15.56 -26.04
N GLY A 2 -14.50 -15.46 -26.68
CA GLY A 2 -13.43 -14.57 -26.23
C GLY A 2 -13.91 -13.12 -26.39
N ASN A 3 -14.03 -12.42 -25.28
CA ASN A 3 -14.16 -10.97 -25.33
C ASN A 3 -12.79 -10.41 -25.77
N ASP A 4 -12.69 -9.93 -26.99
CA ASP A 4 -11.56 -9.13 -27.46
C ASP A 4 -11.56 -7.81 -26.68
N PHE A 5 -10.92 -7.81 -25.51
CA PHE A 5 -10.69 -6.60 -24.74
C PHE A 5 -9.62 -5.78 -25.47
N LYS A 6 -10.01 -4.68 -26.07
CA LYS A 6 -9.06 -3.73 -26.63
C LYS A 6 -8.45 -2.90 -25.50
N LEU A 7 -7.18 -3.16 -25.16
CA LEU A 7 -6.42 -2.33 -24.26
C LEU A 7 -5.98 -1.05 -24.97
N HIS A 8 -6.37 0.10 -24.45
CA HIS A 8 -5.98 1.41 -24.97
C HIS A 8 -4.70 1.90 -24.30
N VAL A 9 -3.75 2.38 -25.08
CA VAL A 9 -2.46 2.92 -24.64
C VAL A 9 -2.36 4.37 -25.09
N PRO A 10 -3.02 5.33 -24.41
CA PRO A 10 -2.90 6.75 -24.75
C PRO A 10 -1.45 7.24 -24.54
N ASP A 11 -0.95 8.04 -25.47
CA ASP A 11 0.40 8.63 -25.45
C ASP A 11 0.41 10.11 -25.02
N THR A 12 -0.77 10.73 -24.96
CA THR A 12 -0.96 12.12 -24.53
C THR A 12 -2.13 12.28 -23.57
N ILE A 13 -2.08 13.33 -22.77
CA ILE A 13 -3.18 13.70 -21.86
C ILE A 13 -4.48 13.95 -22.65
N SER A 14 -4.43 14.59 -23.80
CA SER A 14 -5.62 14.88 -24.61
C SER A 14 -6.31 13.60 -25.12
N VAL A 15 -5.55 12.59 -25.54
CA VAL A 15 -6.10 11.28 -25.93
C VAL A 15 -6.72 10.58 -24.73
N LEU A 16 -6.05 10.60 -23.56
CA LEU A 16 -6.59 10.03 -22.32
C LEU A 16 -7.89 10.71 -21.90
N GLN A 17 -7.97 12.06 -21.99
CA GLN A 17 -9.18 12.82 -21.69
C GLN A 17 -10.34 12.43 -22.63
N SER A 18 -10.09 12.28 -23.92
CA SER A 18 -11.11 11.85 -24.89
C SER A 18 -11.60 10.45 -24.57
N LEU A 19 -10.70 9.49 -24.31
CA LEU A 19 -11.08 8.12 -23.91
C LEU A 19 -12.00 8.12 -22.69
N VAL A 20 -11.73 8.94 -21.67
CA VAL A 20 -12.61 9.03 -20.49
C VAL A 20 -13.95 9.67 -20.84
N ARG A 21 -13.97 10.73 -21.66
CA ARG A 21 -15.23 11.40 -22.05
C ARG A 21 -16.14 10.47 -22.86
N ASP A 22 -15.57 9.76 -23.82
CA ASP A 22 -16.31 8.99 -24.82
C ASP A 22 -16.72 7.58 -24.32
N SER A 23 -16.09 7.10 -23.24
CA SER A 23 -16.37 5.78 -22.68
C SER A 23 -17.48 5.82 -21.64
N PRO A 24 -18.41 4.85 -21.65
CA PRO A 24 -19.44 4.75 -20.60
C PRO A 24 -18.86 4.26 -19.25
N SER A 25 -17.83 3.42 -19.30
CA SER A 25 -17.11 2.91 -18.12
C SER A 25 -15.63 2.72 -18.45
N VAL A 26 -14.76 2.97 -17.47
CA VAL A 26 -13.30 2.94 -17.62
C VAL A 26 -12.65 2.15 -16.48
N SER A 27 -11.68 1.32 -16.84
CA SER A 27 -10.78 0.68 -15.85
C SER A 27 -9.32 0.92 -16.21
N ILE A 28 -8.50 1.19 -15.17
CA ILE A 28 -7.06 1.32 -15.33
C ILE A 28 -6.41 -0.03 -15.09
N LYS A 29 -5.58 -0.44 -16.01
CA LYS A 29 -4.83 -1.69 -15.98
C LYS A 29 -3.35 -1.40 -15.77
N ALA A 30 -2.79 -1.98 -14.74
CA ALA A 30 -1.33 -2.06 -14.61
C ALA A 30 -0.77 -3.18 -15.50
N ARG A 31 -1.58 -4.24 -15.70
CA ARG A 31 -1.26 -5.43 -16.51
C ARG A 31 -2.43 -5.79 -17.39
N ASP A 32 -2.13 -6.45 -18.50
CA ASP A 32 -3.13 -6.91 -19.48
C ASP A 32 -4.00 -8.06 -18.95
N ASP A 33 -3.44 -8.86 -18.02
CA ASP A 33 -4.06 -10.07 -17.46
C ASP A 33 -5.04 -9.83 -16.29
N SER A 34 -5.21 -8.59 -15.85
CA SER A 34 -6.14 -8.30 -14.75
C SER A 34 -7.60 -8.35 -15.22
N PRO A 35 -8.52 -8.96 -14.45
CA PRO A 35 -9.92 -9.01 -14.84
C PRO A 35 -10.53 -7.62 -14.98
N SER A 36 -11.36 -7.42 -16.00
CA SER A 36 -12.15 -6.19 -16.19
C SER A 36 -13.64 -6.56 -16.20
N PRO A 37 -14.50 -5.72 -15.64
CA PRO A 37 -15.92 -5.87 -15.85
C PRO A 37 -16.29 -5.81 -17.33
N PRO A 38 -17.34 -6.51 -17.77
CA PRO A 38 -17.82 -6.43 -19.15
C PRO A 38 -18.20 -4.97 -19.50
N ASN A 39 -18.08 -4.62 -20.78
CA ASN A 39 -18.39 -3.29 -21.31
C ASN A 39 -17.59 -2.13 -20.71
N THR A 40 -16.36 -2.40 -20.26
CA THR A 40 -15.48 -1.39 -19.68
C THR A 40 -14.29 -1.13 -20.62
N THR A 41 -14.00 0.13 -20.91
CA THR A 41 -12.81 0.55 -21.66
C THR A 41 -11.57 0.36 -20.78
N ALA A 42 -10.70 -0.57 -21.15
CA ALA A 42 -9.45 -0.83 -20.45
C ALA A 42 -8.36 0.12 -20.94
N ILE A 43 -7.71 0.82 -20.02
CA ILE A 43 -6.66 1.80 -20.32
C ILE A 43 -5.40 1.44 -19.53
N THR A 44 -4.25 1.47 -20.19
CA THR A 44 -2.93 1.43 -19.51
C THR A 44 -2.19 2.74 -19.72
N LEU A 45 -1.43 3.13 -18.70
CA LEU A 45 -0.57 4.33 -18.76
C LEU A 45 0.87 3.98 -19.12
N ALA A 46 1.09 2.89 -19.83
CA ALA A 46 2.43 2.42 -20.20
C ALA A 46 3.26 3.44 -21.02
N ALA A 47 2.62 4.42 -21.66
CA ALA A 47 3.32 5.52 -22.35
C ALA A 47 3.73 6.69 -21.43
N PHE A 48 3.21 6.78 -20.20
CA PHE A 48 3.50 7.85 -19.23
C PHE A 48 4.56 7.38 -18.25
N GLN A 49 5.84 7.37 -18.66
CA GLN A 49 6.94 6.80 -17.85
C GLN A 49 8.05 7.79 -17.49
N LYS A 50 7.87 9.08 -17.77
CA LYS A 50 8.92 10.07 -17.59
C LYS A 50 9.15 10.41 -16.12
N ILE A 51 10.43 10.64 -15.77
CA ILE A 51 10.79 11.46 -14.61
C ILE A 51 10.63 12.91 -15.07
N VAL A 52 9.55 13.55 -14.60
CA VAL A 52 9.21 14.92 -15.01
C VAL A 52 10.19 15.92 -14.43
N GLU A 53 10.53 15.70 -13.17
CA GLU A 53 11.49 16.55 -12.44
C GLU A 53 12.08 15.77 -11.27
N TYR A 54 13.38 15.91 -11.04
CA TYR A 54 14.04 15.39 -9.86
C TYR A 54 15.05 16.41 -9.34
N GLN A 55 14.87 16.82 -8.10
CA GLN A 55 15.72 17.79 -7.41
C GLN A 55 16.24 17.13 -6.12
N PRO A 56 17.41 16.45 -6.20
CA PRO A 56 17.97 15.76 -5.04
C PRO A 56 18.22 16.69 -3.85
N GLU A 57 18.61 17.94 -4.08
CA GLU A 57 18.88 18.93 -3.04
C GLU A 57 17.62 19.34 -2.27
N GLU A 58 16.45 19.27 -2.92
CA GLU A 58 15.14 19.56 -2.31
C GLU A 58 14.43 18.31 -1.81
N TYR A 59 15.02 17.13 -1.97
CA TYR A 59 14.42 15.84 -1.61
C TYR A 59 13.03 15.65 -2.22
N THR A 60 12.87 16.04 -3.48
CA THR A 60 11.61 15.89 -4.21
C THR A 60 11.80 15.28 -5.58
N ILE A 61 10.86 14.39 -5.96
CA ILE A 61 10.79 13.80 -7.29
C ILE A 61 9.36 13.86 -7.82
N THR A 62 9.21 14.27 -9.09
CA THR A 62 7.94 14.26 -9.83
C THR A 62 8.02 13.26 -10.96
N VAL A 63 7.09 12.32 -11.00
CA VAL A 63 7.10 11.20 -11.94
C VAL A 63 5.72 10.97 -12.54
N GLU A 64 5.70 10.51 -13.80
CA GLU A 64 4.47 10.07 -14.46
C GLU A 64 4.00 8.71 -13.89
N ALA A 65 2.69 8.50 -13.91
CA ALA A 65 2.04 7.38 -13.22
C ALA A 65 2.37 5.99 -13.79
N GLY A 66 2.74 5.89 -15.06
CA GLY A 66 3.17 4.65 -15.70
C GLY A 66 4.64 4.31 -15.49
N ALA A 67 5.44 5.19 -14.88
CA ALA A 67 6.82 4.91 -14.54
C ALA A 67 6.92 3.71 -13.59
N LYS A 68 7.88 2.82 -13.81
CA LYS A 68 8.07 1.64 -12.97
C LYS A 68 8.65 2.03 -11.62
N VAL A 69 8.10 1.47 -10.55
CA VAL A 69 8.55 1.72 -9.18
C VAL A 69 10.02 1.32 -9.01
N SER A 70 10.44 0.21 -9.61
CA SER A 70 11.84 -0.27 -9.59
C SER A 70 12.83 0.74 -10.18
N ASP A 71 12.44 1.37 -11.30
CA ASP A 71 13.30 2.33 -12.00
C ASP A 71 13.45 3.62 -11.19
N VAL A 72 12.33 4.11 -10.62
CA VAL A 72 12.34 5.27 -9.72
C VAL A 72 13.20 5.01 -8.48
N ILE A 73 13.07 3.82 -7.85
CA ILE A 73 13.93 3.43 -6.71
C ILE A 73 15.41 3.41 -7.11
N SER A 74 15.74 2.92 -8.30
CA SER A 74 17.11 2.87 -8.80
C SER A 74 17.68 4.28 -9.01
N ILE A 75 16.91 5.20 -9.57
CA ILE A 75 17.27 6.61 -9.75
C ILE A 75 17.52 7.28 -8.40
N LEU A 76 16.62 7.10 -7.43
CA LEU A 76 16.78 7.64 -6.08
C LEU A 76 18.02 7.10 -5.40
N ALA A 77 18.26 5.79 -5.48
CA ALA A 77 19.42 5.12 -4.89
C ALA A 77 20.74 5.65 -5.48
N GLY A 78 20.76 5.99 -6.79
CA GLY A 78 21.91 6.62 -7.45
C GLY A 78 22.29 7.98 -6.87
N GLN A 79 21.37 8.67 -6.20
CA GLN A 79 21.59 9.93 -5.49
C GLN A 79 21.59 9.75 -3.95
N GLY A 80 21.75 8.52 -3.46
CA GLY A 80 21.73 8.25 -2.02
C GLY A 80 20.40 8.54 -1.34
N GLN A 81 19.28 8.41 -2.07
CA GLN A 81 17.93 8.69 -1.56
C GLN A 81 17.00 7.47 -1.70
N TYR A 82 15.87 7.50 -1.01
CA TYR A 82 14.89 6.42 -1.04
C TYR A 82 13.48 6.88 -0.63
N PHE A 83 12.49 6.03 -0.88
CA PHE A 83 11.14 6.16 -0.33
C PHE A 83 11.08 5.57 1.09
N PRO A 84 10.91 6.39 2.15
CA PRO A 84 11.01 5.89 3.54
C PRO A 84 9.82 5.04 3.99
N PHE A 85 8.71 5.07 3.27
CA PHE A 85 7.53 4.23 3.52
C PHE A 85 7.65 2.79 3.01
N ASP A 86 8.81 2.39 2.47
CA ASP A 86 9.08 1.06 1.89
C ASP A 86 7.95 0.62 0.93
N PRO A 87 7.96 1.01 -0.35
CA PRO A 87 6.98 0.53 -1.32
C PRO A 87 6.88 -1.00 -1.33
N LEU A 88 5.65 -1.53 -1.31
CA LEU A 88 5.38 -2.97 -1.33
C LEU A 88 5.05 -3.47 -2.73
N PHE A 89 5.19 -4.79 -2.92
CA PHE A 89 4.85 -5.49 -4.16
C PHE A 89 5.56 -4.91 -5.38
N ILE A 90 6.83 -4.55 -5.18
CA ILE A 90 7.70 -4.06 -6.23
C ILE A 90 8.12 -5.26 -7.08
N ASP A 91 7.30 -5.57 -8.06
CA ASP A 91 7.70 -6.45 -9.15
C ASP A 91 8.06 -5.62 -10.39
N LYS A 92 8.52 -6.30 -11.44
CA LYS A 92 8.94 -5.66 -12.70
C LYS A 92 7.84 -4.85 -13.39
N ASP A 93 6.58 -5.02 -13.02
CA ASP A 93 5.45 -4.39 -13.68
C ASP A 93 4.72 -3.37 -12.78
N SER A 94 5.15 -3.22 -11.53
CA SER A 94 4.56 -2.26 -10.59
C SER A 94 4.84 -0.82 -11.03
N THR A 95 3.77 -0.01 -11.16
CA THR A 95 3.86 1.40 -11.58
C THR A 95 3.61 2.36 -10.42
N ILE A 96 4.10 3.58 -10.54
CA ILE A 96 3.87 4.66 -9.58
C ILE A 96 2.37 4.92 -9.37
N GLY A 97 1.58 4.98 -10.44
CA GLY A 97 0.13 5.15 -10.33
C GLY A 97 -0.55 3.99 -9.61
N GLY A 98 -0.12 2.75 -9.88
CA GLY A 98 -0.59 1.55 -9.19
C GLY A 98 -0.22 1.54 -7.70
N MET A 99 1.00 1.96 -7.36
CA MET A 99 1.47 2.10 -5.97
C MET A 99 0.61 3.09 -5.19
N ILE A 100 0.32 4.27 -5.76
CA ILE A 100 -0.55 5.28 -5.13
C ILE A 100 -1.98 4.75 -5.02
N ALA A 101 -2.54 4.22 -6.12
CA ALA A 101 -3.91 3.74 -6.15
C ALA A 101 -4.16 2.63 -5.12
N ASN A 102 -3.22 1.73 -4.89
CA ASN A 102 -3.33 0.69 -3.87
C ASN A 102 -3.06 1.21 -2.45
N GLY A 103 -2.23 2.24 -2.28
CA GLY A 103 -1.94 2.85 -0.99
C GLY A 103 -1.23 1.92 0.00
N TYR A 104 -0.40 1.00 -0.51
CA TYR A 104 0.33 0.08 0.35
C TYR A 104 1.67 0.69 0.77
N SER A 105 1.95 0.58 2.05
CA SER A 105 3.20 0.97 2.67
C SER A 105 3.80 -0.21 3.40
N GLY A 106 5.11 -0.33 3.34
CA GLY A 106 5.84 -1.39 3.97
C GLY A 106 6.26 -1.08 5.41
N PRO A 107 7.16 -1.89 5.96
CA PRO A 107 7.55 -1.83 7.36
C PRO A 107 8.15 -0.50 7.81
N GLY A 108 8.84 0.23 6.90
CA GLY A 108 9.42 1.56 7.19
C GLY A 108 8.39 2.61 7.59
N ALA A 109 7.13 2.40 7.24
CA ALA A 109 6.03 3.25 7.70
C ALA A 109 5.88 3.30 9.24
N ASN A 110 6.46 2.34 9.95
CA ASN A 110 6.50 2.35 11.42
C ASN A 110 7.19 3.60 11.99
N ARG A 111 8.26 4.06 11.33
CA ARG A 111 9.03 5.22 11.77
C ARG A 111 8.61 6.51 11.08
N TYR A 112 8.39 6.44 9.78
CA TYR A 112 8.33 7.62 8.94
C TYR A 112 6.91 8.01 8.51
N GLY A 113 5.95 7.12 8.67
CA GLY A 113 4.59 7.29 8.15
C GLY A 113 4.37 6.54 6.84
N ILE A 114 3.12 6.53 6.40
CA ILE A 114 2.66 5.79 5.22
C ILE A 114 2.85 6.62 3.93
N LEU A 115 2.71 6.01 2.75
CA LEU A 115 2.82 6.66 1.43
C LEU A 115 2.07 8.00 1.38
N ARG A 116 0.89 8.07 2.01
CA ARG A 116 0.05 9.26 2.06
C ARG A 116 0.75 10.50 2.67
N ASP A 117 1.73 10.30 3.51
CA ASP A 117 2.46 11.38 4.20
C ASP A 117 3.60 11.95 3.33
N PHE A 118 3.93 11.27 2.23
CA PHE A 118 5.04 11.62 1.34
C PHE A 118 4.57 12.18 -0.02
N ILE A 119 3.31 11.97 -0.41
CA ILE A 119 2.77 12.54 -1.63
C ILE A 119 2.37 14.01 -1.39
N ILE A 120 3.01 14.93 -2.14
CA ILE A 120 2.83 16.38 -1.97
C ILE A 120 2.16 17.05 -3.16
N GLY A 121 2.13 16.38 -4.30
CA GLY A 121 1.46 16.86 -5.51
C GLY A 121 0.95 15.70 -6.34
N LEU A 122 -0.11 15.97 -7.11
CA LEU A 122 -0.73 14.95 -7.97
C LEU A 122 -1.46 15.60 -9.12
N SER A 123 -1.37 14.99 -10.31
CA SER A 123 -2.20 15.28 -11.47
C SER A 123 -3.05 14.04 -11.80
N PHE A 124 -4.31 14.25 -12.18
CA PHE A 124 -5.21 13.15 -12.52
C PHE A 124 -6.31 13.60 -13.49
N ILE A 125 -6.95 12.63 -14.16
CA ILE A 125 -8.15 12.84 -14.96
C ILE A 125 -9.37 12.42 -14.15
N ASP A 126 -10.35 13.32 -14.01
CA ASP A 126 -11.63 13.03 -13.36
C ASP A 126 -12.62 12.29 -14.28
N GLY A 127 -13.80 11.93 -13.78
CA GLY A 127 -14.85 11.22 -14.56
C GLY A 127 -15.48 12.07 -15.68
N GLN A 128 -15.22 13.37 -15.70
CA GLN A 128 -15.66 14.28 -16.77
C GLN A 128 -14.57 14.47 -17.85
N GLY A 129 -13.40 13.85 -17.68
CA GLY A 129 -12.26 14.00 -18.56
C GLY A 129 -11.49 15.31 -18.35
N ASN A 130 -11.65 15.97 -17.21
CA ASN A 130 -10.86 17.16 -16.87
C ASN A 130 -9.49 16.72 -16.31
N HIS A 131 -8.41 17.36 -16.78
CA HIS A 131 -7.09 17.19 -16.21
C HIS A 131 -6.91 18.16 -15.04
N ILE A 132 -6.81 17.62 -13.84
CA ILE A 132 -6.73 18.39 -12.60
C ILE A 132 -5.32 18.21 -12.03
N LYS A 133 -4.66 19.32 -11.70
CA LYS A 133 -3.38 19.36 -10.98
C LYS A 133 -3.61 19.98 -9.60
N THR A 134 -3.11 19.30 -8.55
CA THR A 134 -3.35 19.67 -7.17
C THR A 134 -2.13 19.39 -6.30
N GLY A 135 -1.96 20.17 -5.24
CA GLY A 135 -0.73 20.14 -4.44
C GLY A 135 0.44 20.80 -5.17
N GLY A 136 1.63 20.59 -4.70
CA GLY A 136 2.87 21.14 -5.28
C GLY A 136 4.00 21.17 -4.26
N LYS A 137 5.17 21.63 -4.70
CA LYS A 137 6.39 21.74 -3.88
C LYS A 137 6.27 22.77 -2.74
N VAL A 138 5.23 23.60 -2.72
CA VAL A 138 5.06 24.67 -1.72
C VAL A 138 4.36 24.10 -0.49
N VAL A 139 4.98 24.25 0.67
CA VAL A 139 4.63 23.65 1.97
C VAL A 139 3.30 24.13 2.57
N LYS A 140 2.62 25.12 1.98
CA LYS A 140 1.34 25.66 2.49
C LYS A 140 0.27 25.68 1.40
N ASN A 141 -0.49 24.60 1.31
CA ASN A 141 -1.79 24.64 0.66
C ASN A 141 -2.88 24.66 1.76
N ALA A 142 -3.08 25.82 2.38
CA ALA A 142 -3.95 25.98 3.56
C ALA A 142 -5.45 26.10 3.20
N ALA A 143 -5.81 26.11 1.92
CA ALA A 143 -7.19 26.27 1.47
C ALA A 143 -7.58 25.12 0.53
N GLY A 144 -8.35 24.15 1.03
CA GLY A 144 -8.96 23.10 0.23
C GLY A 144 -8.70 21.68 0.76
N PHE A 145 -9.38 20.70 0.15
CA PHE A 145 -9.13 19.28 0.43
C PHE A 145 -7.76 18.87 -0.07
N ASP A 146 -7.05 18.05 0.73
CA ASP A 146 -5.79 17.44 0.34
C ASP A 146 -6.08 16.26 -0.63
N ILE A 147 -6.33 16.60 -1.89
CA ILE A 147 -6.71 15.65 -2.94
C ILE A 147 -5.60 14.61 -3.19
N PRO A 148 -4.28 14.96 -3.20
CA PRO A 148 -3.23 13.95 -3.27
C PRO A 148 -3.41 12.82 -2.26
N LYS A 149 -3.72 13.15 -1.02
CA LYS A 149 -3.96 12.17 0.04
C LYS A 149 -5.24 11.36 -0.13
N LEU A 150 -6.28 11.93 -0.77
CA LEU A 150 -7.52 11.22 -1.08
C LEU A 150 -7.33 10.15 -2.18
N MET A 151 -6.42 10.40 -3.12
CA MET A 151 -6.16 9.48 -4.22
C MET A 151 -5.36 8.25 -3.77
N VAL A 152 -4.64 8.33 -2.64
CA VAL A 152 -3.93 7.17 -2.05
C VAL A 152 -4.94 6.15 -1.54
N GLY A 153 -4.89 4.94 -2.10
CA GLY A 153 -5.81 3.86 -1.78
C GLY A 153 -7.18 3.94 -2.50
N SER A 154 -7.34 4.87 -3.45
CA SER A 154 -8.58 5.03 -4.22
C SER A 154 -8.86 3.88 -5.20
N ARG A 155 -7.84 3.08 -5.55
CA ARG A 155 -7.92 1.94 -6.48
C ARG A 155 -8.55 2.30 -7.84
N GLY A 156 -8.29 3.52 -8.30
CA GLY A 156 -8.81 4.03 -9.57
C GLY A 156 -10.29 4.44 -9.53
N SER A 157 -10.94 4.40 -8.37
CA SER A 157 -12.37 4.70 -8.26
C SER A 157 -12.71 6.20 -8.32
N LEU A 158 -11.72 7.08 -8.14
CA LEU A 158 -11.92 8.53 -8.07
C LEU A 158 -11.35 9.27 -9.28
N GLY A 159 -10.53 8.62 -10.11
CA GLY A 159 -9.89 9.22 -11.26
C GLY A 159 -8.66 8.45 -11.71
N ILE A 160 -8.08 8.85 -12.84
CA ILE A 160 -6.87 8.29 -13.43
C ILE A 160 -5.68 9.17 -13.05
N ILE A 161 -4.81 8.69 -12.18
CA ILE A 161 -3.57 9.37 -11.80
C ILE A 161 -2.64 9.43 -13.02
N THR A 162 -2.12 10.60 -13.34
CA THR A 162 -1.23 10.82 -14.49
C THR A 162 0.19 11.18 -14.08
N GLU A 163 0.35 11.92 -12.97
CA GLU A 163 1.64 12.40 -12.46
C GLU A 163 1.58 12.54 -10.94
N SER A 164 2.69 12.38 -10.26
CA SER A 164 2.77 12.56 -8.81
C SER A 164 4.12 13.11 -8.37
N THR A 165 4.11 13.93 -7.32
CA THR A 165 5.29 14.49 -6.67
C THR A 165 5.42 13.91 -5.27
N PHE A 166 6.60 13.40 -4.95
CA PHE A 166 6.91 12.80 -3.65
C PHE A 166 8.04 13.54 -2.94
N LYS A 167 7.97 13.53 -1.61
CA LYS A 167 9.14 13.72 -0.76
C LYS A 167 9.91 12.41 -0.68
N VAL A 168 11.23 12.52 -0.74
CA VAL A 168 12.18 11.41 -0.57
C VAL A 168 13.14 11.72 0.57
N PHE A 169 13.82 10.70 1.08
CA PHE A 169 14.74 10.86 2.21
C PHE A 169 16.14 10.38 1.84
N PRO A 170 17.19 10.88 2.54
CA PRO A 170 18.54 10.36 2.39
C PRO A 170 18.62 8.93 2.92
N LEU A 171 19.34 8.05 2.21
CA LEU A 171 19.61 6.69 2.67
C LEU A 171 20.39 6.74 4.00
N PRO A 172 19.99 6.00 5.01
CA PRO A 172 20.78 5.82 6.21
C PRO A 172 22.14 5.16 5.91
N GLU A 173 23.14 5.48 6.73
CA GLU A 173 24.49 4.91 6.61
C GLU A 173 24.48 3.37 6.69
N ALA A 174 23.71 2.84 7.65
CA ALA A 174 23.59 1.40 7.87
C ALA A 174 22.18 0.99 8.28
N TYR A 175 21.85 -0.27 7.96
CA TYR A 175 20.66 -0.98 8.44
C TYR A 175 21.07 -2.27 9.15
N LYS A 176 20.33 -2.64 10.19
CA LYS A 176 20.45 -3.95 10.82
C LYS A 176 19.08 -4.50 11.17
N THR A 177 18.82 -5.72 10.74
CA THR A 177 17.59 -6.45 11.11
C THR A 177 17.94 -7.51 12.14
N ILE A 178 17.16 -7.55 13.20
CA ILE A 178 17.29 -8.49 14.31
C ILE A 178 15.97 -9.17 14.61
N LEU A 179 16.04 -10.41 15.08
CA LEU A 179 14.90 -11.24 15.41
C LEU A 179 14.90 -11.58 16.89
N PHE A 180 13.76 -11.37 17.55
CA PHE A 180 13.52 -11.89 18.90
C PHE A 180 12.47 -12.99 18.83
N ARG A 181 12.86 -14.23 19.17
CA ARG A 181 11.97 -15.37 19.15
C ARG A 181 11.39 -15.63 20.53
N PHE A 182 10.07 -15.68 20.61
CA PHE A 182 9.36 -16.00 21.83
C PHE A 182 8.70 -17.37 21.72
N ASP A 183 8.51 -18.06 22.85
CA ASP A 183 7.93 -19.41 22.91
C ASP A 183 6.47 -19.45 22.45
N SER A 184 5.80 -18.28 22.37
CA SER A 184 4.41 -18.20 21.96
C SER A 184 4.09 -16.86 21.33
N PHE A 185 3.08 -16.85 20.45
CA PHE A 185 2.53 -15.62 19.88
C PHE A 185 2.15 -14.59 20.95
N LYS A 186 1.55 -15.03 22.05
CA LYS A 186 1.15 -14.15 23.16
C LYS A 186 2.33 -13.39 23.77
N LYS A 187 3.48 -14.05 23.98
CA LYS A 187 4.70 -13.41 24.48
C LYS A 187 5.25 -12.40 23.48
N GLY A 188 5.32 -12.76 22.19
CA GLY A 188 5.75 -11.86 21.11
C GLY A 188 4.84 -10.64 21.00
N HIS A 189 3.52 -10.82 21.08
CA HIS A 189 2.56 -9.71 21.08
C HIS A 189 2.73 -8.79 22.29
N THR A 190 2.94 -9.35 23.50
CA THR A 190 3.22 -8.55 24.70
C THR A 190 4.49 -7.69 24.52
N ALA A 191 5.54 -8.27 23.93
CA ALA A 191 6.78 -7.57 23.65
C ALA A 191 6.59 -6.48 22.58
N LEU A 192 5.80 -6.72 21.52
CA LEU A 192 5.43 -5.71 20.53
C LEU A 192 4.75 -4.51 21.18
N LEU A 193 3.76 -4.76 22.06
CA LEU A 193 3.06 -3.68 22.77
C LEU A 193 3.99 -2.90 23.71
N ALA A 194 4.93 -3.57 24.37
CA ALA A 194 5.93 -2.93 25.22
C ALA A 194 6.85 -2.01 24.40
N LEU A 195 7.32 -2.47 23.25
CA LEU A 195 8.13 -1.66 22.31
C LEU A 195 7.36 -0.47 21.75
N GLY A 196 6.09 -0.64 21.38
CA GLY A 196 5.24 0.45 20.91
C GLY A 196 5.00 1.58 21.94
N ARG A 197 5.22 1.30 23.23
CA ARG A 197 5.13 2.27 24.34
C ARG A 197 6.49 2.78 24.78
N SER A 198 7.56 2.27 24.23
CA SER A 198 8.93 2.62 24.58
C SER A 198 9.41 3.87 23.85
N GLN A 199 10.59 4.36 24.24
CA GLN A 199 11.27 5.47 23.59
C GLN A 199 12.19 4.99 22.44
N PHE A 200 12.18 3.71 22.09
CA PHE A 200 13.01 3.20 21.01
C PHE A 200 12.51 3.69 19.65
N THR A 201 13.42 4.26 18.87
CA THR A 201 13.16 4.59 17.47
C THR A 201 13.44 3.37 16.60
N LEU A 202 12.41 2.69 16.16
CA LEU A 202 12.49 1.49 15.33
C LEU A 202 12.06 1.84 13.90
N ASP A 203 12.90 1.53 12.91
CA ASP A 203 12.54 1.78 11.49
C ASP A 203 11.41 0.85 11.04
N ALA A 204 11.46 -0.40 11.50
CA ALA A 204 10.38 -1.34 11.30
C ALA A 204 10.18 -2.19 12.55
N LEU A 205 8.94 -2.57 12.81
CA LEU A 205 8.55 -3.45 13.90
C LEU A 205 7.39 -4.33 13.41
N ASP A 206 7.68 -5.59 13.20
CA ASP A 206 6.71 -6.59 12.75
C ASP A 206 6.69 -7.79 13.73
N LEU A 207 5.56 -8.49 13.76
CA LEU A 207 5.37 -9.73 14.51
C LEU A 207 4.84 -10.80 13.54
N ASP A 208 5.43 -11.98 13.54
CA ASP A 208 4.89 -13.12 12.79
C ASP A 208 3.90 -13.95 13.63
N SER A 209 3.20 -14.87 12.95
CA SER A 209 2.22 -15.78 13.59
C SER A 209 2.83 -16.80 14.56
N LYS A 210 4.15 -16.91 14.62
CA LYS A 210 4.87 -17.82 15.53
C LYS A 210 5.37 -17.12 16.79
N GLY A 211 5.22 -15.79 16.88
CA GLY A 211 5.69 -15.00 18.01
C GLY A 211 7.11 -14.44 17.82
N THR A 212 7.62 -14.40 16.59
CA THR A 212 8.90 -13.76 16.31
C THR A 212 8.69 -12.26 16.07
N LEU A 213 9.32 -11.41 16.85
CA LEU A 213 9.48 -10.00 16.56
C LEU A 213 10.61 -9.80 15.56
N ILE A 214 10.35 -8.96 14.58
CA ILE A 214 11.26 -8.60 13.50
C ILE A 214 11.46 -7.09 13.58
N ILE A 215 12.67 -6.67 13.90
CA ILE A 215 12.99 -5.26 14.15
C ILE A 215 14.06 -4.82 13.17
N ARG A 216 13.84 -3.68 12.50
CA ARG A 216 14.87 -3.00 11.70
C ARG A 216 15.29 -1.71 12.40
N LEU A 217 16.59 -1.55 12.50
CA LEU A 217 17.25 -0.32 12.99
C LEU A 217 18.05 0.29 11.84
N SER A 218 18.09 1.62 11.79
CA SER A 218 18.96 2.35 10.89
C SER A 218 19.69 3.49 11.61
N GLY A 219 20.75 3.99 10.98
CA GLY A 219 21.54 5.12 11.44
C GLY A 219 23.02 4.90 11.30
N GLN A 220 23.82 5.53 12.17
CA GLN A 220 25.25 5.33 12.22
C GLN A 220 25.59 3.92 12.72
N ALA A 221 26.46 3.22 12.01
CA ALA A 221 26.81 1.82 12.31
C ALA A 221 27.21 1.61 13.78
N ALA A 222 28.04 2.50 14.35
CA ALA A 222 28.50 2.43 15.73
C ALA A 222 27.37 2.55 16.78
N SER A 223 26.28 3.25 16.47
CA SER A 223 25.16 3.44 17.40
C SER A 223 24.16 2.28 17.38
N ILE A 224 24.12 1.50 16.32
CA ILE A 224 23.15 0.41 16.16
C ILE A 224 23.38 -0.68 17.21
N ASP A 225 24.62 -1.08 17.46
CA ASP A 225 24.94 -2.16 18.40
C ASP A 225 24.58 -1.79 19.85
N THR A 226 24.80 -0.54 20.27
CA THR A 226 24.35 -0.05 21.59
C THR A 226 22.82 -0.11 21.71
N ARG A 227 22.10 0.25 20.65
CA ARG A 227 20.62 0.18 20.64
C ARG A 227 20.12 -1.27 20.70
N ILE A 228 20.82 -2.21 20.06
CA ILE A 228 20.50 -3.65 20.14
C ILE A 228 20.67 -4.16 21.57
N GLN A 229 21.77 -3.85 22.24
CA GLN A 229 21.99 -4.23 23.65
C GLN A 229 20.89 -3.69 24.57
N ALA A 230 20.46 -2.45 24.35
CA ALA A 230 19.36 -1.87 25.10
C ALA A 230 18.02 -2.59 24.85
N LEU A 231 17.76 -3.02 23.60
CA LEU A 231 16.58 -3.84 23.27
C LEU A 231 16.63 -5.22 23.92
N GLU A 232 17.78 -5.90 23.94
CA GLU A 232 17.98 -7.18 24.64
C GLU A 232 17.69 -7.04 26.13
N THR A 233 18.20 -5.98 26.75
CA THR A 233 17.97 -5.69 28.16
C THR A 233 16.47 -5.46 28.44
N MET A 234 15.80 -4.67 27.62
CA MET A 234 14.36 -4.39 27.79
C MET A 234 13.51 -5.65 27.60
N LEU A 235 13.83 -6.48 26.59
CA LEU A 235 13.03 -7.65 26.25
C LEU A 235 13.41 -8.90 27.09
N GLY A 236 14.52 -8.86 27.83
CA GLY A 236 15.03 -10.00 28.59
C GLY A 236 15.35 -11.21 27.71
N SER A 237 15.77 -10.99 26.48
CA SER A 237 16.01 -12.02 25.47
C SER A 237 17.15 -11.61 24.55
N THR A 238 17.91 -12.58 24.06
CA THR A 238 18.93 -12.36 23.02
C THR A 238 18.30 -12.35 21.63
N HIS A 239 18.93 -11.65 20.70
CA HIS A 239 18.49 -11.57 19.32
C HIS A 239 19.25 -12.55 18.41
N ASP A 240 18.61 -12.95 17.31
CA ASP A 240 19.26 -13.60 16.18
C ASP A 240 19.54 -12.53 15.09
N PRO A 241 20.80 -12.33 14.68
CA PRO A 241 21.09 -11.38 13.60
C PRO A 241 20.65 -11.95 12.25
N LEU A 242 20.09 -11.09 11.40
CA LEU A 242 19.77 -11.45 10.03
C LEU A 242 20.91 -11.01 9.08
N SER A 243 21.50 -11.98 8.37
CA SER A 243 22.64 -11.72 7.48
C SER A 243 22.28 -11.04 6.16
N ARG A 244 20.99 -10.88 5.82
CA ARG A 244 20.52 -10.28 4.57
C ARG A 244 19.26 -9.43 4.80
N ASP A 245 19.43 -8.12 4.97
CA ASP A 245 18.34 -7.19 5.30
C ASP A 245 17.35 -6.95 4.16
N LYS A 246 17.81 -6.54 2.98
CA LYS A 246 16.93 -6.12 1.88
C LYS A 246 15.98 -7.21 1.38
N PRO A 247 16.43 -8.43 1.04
CA PRO A 247 15.52 -9.46 0.56
C PRO A 247 14.50 -9.90 1.61
N PHE A 248 14.88 -9.88 2.88
CA PHE A 248 14.02 -10.32 3.98
C PHE A 248 12.74 -9.49 4.13
N TRP A 249 12.82 -8.17 4.01
CA TRP A 249 11.67 -7.29 4.13
C TRP A 249 10.78 -7.27 2.88
N GLN A 250 11.32 -7.72 1.75
CA GLN A 250 10.58 -7.81 0.48
C GLN A 250 9.86 -9.16 0.32
N VAL A 251 10.48 -10.26 0.75
CA VAL A 251 9.98 -11.63 0.53
C VAL A 251 8.63 -11.92 1.21
N PRO A 252 8.38 -11.56 2.49
CA PRO A 252 7.11 -11.91 3.15
C PRO A 252 5.89 -11.14 2.61
N LEU A 253 6.13 -10.05 1.89
CA LEU A 253 5.11 -9.18 1.32
C LEU A 253 5.18 -9.15 -0.21
N ASN A 254 5.95 -10.07 -0.80
CA ASN A 254 5.96 -10.27 -2.24
C ASN A 254 4.76 -11.17 -2.60
N LEU A 255 3.89 -10.70 -3.48
CA LEU A 255 2.75 -11.48 -3.99
C LEU A 255 3.15 -12.82 -4.57
N GLN A 256 4.39 -12.94 -5.08
CA GLN A 256 4.93 -14.20 -5.62
C GLN A 256 5.22 -15.26 -4.55
N SER A 257 5.29 -14.87 -3.27
CA SER A 257 5.52 -15.79 -2.15
C SER A 257 4.28 -16.56 -1.72
N TYR A 258 3.10 -16.16 -2.22
CA TYR A 258 1.83 -16.78 -1.91
C TYR A 258 1.25 -17.48 -3.14
N PRO A 259 0.57 -18.64 -2.97
CA PRO A 259 -0.14 -19.28 -4.07
C PRO A 259 -1.16 -18.32 -4.71
N LYS A 260 -1.31 -18.37 -6.03
CA LYS A 260 -2.25 -17.52 -6.76
C LYS A 260 -3.73 -17.86 -6.50
N THR A 261 -3.98 -19.02 -5.91
CA THR A 261 -5.33 -19.55 -5.62
C THR A 261 -5.98 -18.92 -4.39
N GLY A 262 -5.20 -18.26 -3.53
CA GLY A 262 -5.69 -17.67 -2.30
C GLY A 262 -5.84 -16.14 -2.37
N LEU A 263 -6.37 -15.61 -1.27
CA LEU A 263 -6.55 -14.18 -1.05
C LEU A 263 -5.48 -13.64 -0.12
N LEU A 264 -4.83 -12.53 -0.50
CA LEU A 264 -3.99 -11.76 0.39
C LEU A 264 -4.78 -10.52 0.87
N LEU A 265 -4.98 -10.43 2.16
CA LEU A 265 -5.75 -9.37 2.81
C LEU A 265 -4.83 -8.39 3.54
N LYS A 266 -5.13 -7.10 3.42
CA LYS A 266 -4.61 -6.04 4.28
C LYS A 266 -5.72 -5.60 5.23
N ILE A 267 -5.52 -5.79 6.51
CA ILE A 267 -6.46 -5.44 7.57
C ILE A 267 -5.86 -4.30 8.41
N PRO A 268 -6.37 -3.07 8.31
CA PRO A 268 -6.04 -2.01 9.26
C PRO A 268 -6.61 -2.38 10.64
N ASN A 269 -5.80 -2.29 11.68
CA ASN A 269 -6.19 -2.64 13.04
C ASN A 269 -5.41 -1.84 14.09
N SER A 270 -5.78 -2.02 15.36
CA SER A 270 -4.97 -1.54 16.49
C SER A 270 -3.97 -2.61 16.92
N PRO A 271 -2.76 -2.25 17.38
CA PRO A 271 -1.84 -3.23 17.96
C PRO A 271 -2.45 -4.04 19.12
N THR A 272 -3.39 -3.47 19.87
CA THR A 272 -4.06 -4.14 21.00
C THR A 272 -5.06 -5.21 20.55
N THR A 273 -5.60 -5.14 19.34
CA THR A 273 -6.59 -6.11 18.82
C THR A 273 -5.96 -7.30 18.10
N ILE A 274 -4.63 -7.30 17.92
CA ILE A 274 -3.91 -8.36 17.18
C ILE A 274 -4.20 -9.76 17.76
N ALA A 275 -4.24 -9.90 19.08
CA ALA A 275 -4.46 -11.22 19.70
C ALA A 275 -5.85 -11.79 19.36
N GLU A 276 -6.86 -10.95 19.28
CA GLU A 276 -8.22 -11.33 18.90
C GLU A 276 -8.28 -11.70 17.40
N ILE A 277 -7.65 -10.88 16.56
CA ILE A 277 -7.52 -11.14 15.12
C ILE A 277 -6.79 -12.46 14.87
N ASP A 278 -5.66 -12.69 15.56
CA ASP A 278 -4.89 -13.93 15.43
C ASP A 278 -5.72 -15.14 15.84
N ALA A 279 -6.35 -15.10 16.99
CA ALA A 279 -7.17 -16.20 17.48
C ALA A 279 -8.34 -16.55 16.53
N LYS A 280 -8.98 -15.54 15.92
CA LYS A 280 -10.09 -15.72 15.00
C LYS A 280 -9.65 -16.27 13.64
N LEU A 281 -8.56 -15.76 13.10
CA LEU A 281 -8.13 -16.06 11.73
C LEU A 281 -7.14 -17.24 11.64
N ALA A 282 -6.43 -17.58 12.73
CA ALA A 282 -5.44 -18.65 12.74
C ALA A 282 -5.89 -19.98 12.14
N PRO A 283 -7.13 -20.48 12.41
CA PRO A 283 -7.57 -21.78 11.88
C PRO A 283 -7.57 -21.86 10.35
N ASN A 284 -7.87 -20.75 9.67
CA ASN A 284 -8.08 -20.72 8.22
C ASN A 284 -7.02 -19.89 7.46
N CYS A 285 -6.09 -19.27 8.17
CA CYS A 285 -5.12 -18.34 7.60
C CYS A 285 -3.71 -18.66 8.12
N PRO A 286 -3.01 -19.60 7.52
CA PRO A 286 -1.72 -20.07 8.02
C PRO A 286 -0.61 -19.00 7.99
N HIS A 287 -0.68 -18.07 7.05
CA HIS A 287 0.30 -17.02 6.92
C HIS A 287 -0.28 -15.68 7.38
N ARG A 288 0.23 -15.20 8.50
CA ARG A 288 -0.17 -13.91 9.09
C ARG A 288 1.06 -13.16 9.53
N ARG A 289 1.08 -11.85 9.26
CA ARG A 289 2.12 -10.92 9.69
C ARG A 289 1.50 -9.61 10.14
N TYR A 290 1.89 -9.16 11.29
CA TYR A 290 1.43 -7.93 11.93
C TYR A 290 2.54 -6.88 11.79
N SER A 291 2.32 -5.94 10.87
CA SER A 291 3.33 -4.99 10.39
C SER A 291 3.08 -3.58 10.92
N ILE A 292 4.07 -2.71 10.75
CA ILE A 292 3.99 -1.29 11.12
C ILE A 292 3.62 -1.16 12.61
N GLY A 293 4.40 -1.78 13.50
CA GLY A 293 4.11 -1.78 14.93
C GLY A 293 2.79 -2.44 15.31
N GLY A 294 2.20 -3.23 14.41
CA GLY A 294 0.93 -3.91 14.61
C GLY A 294 -0.30 -3.13 14.14
N PHE A 295 -0.14 -2.02 13.40
CA PHE A 295 -1.26 -1.26 12.85
C PHE A 295 -1.84 -1.85 11.56
N VAL A 296 -1.15 -2.80 10.94
CA VAL A 296 -1.59 -3.50 9.73
C VAL A 296 -1.35 -4.99 9.89
N SER A 297 -2.41 -5.78 9.68
CA SER A 297 -2.30 -7.23 9.56
C SER A 297 -2.35 -7.63 8.09
N TRP A 298 -1.33 -8.38 7.64
CA TRP A 298 -1.31 -9.07 6.36
C TRP A 298 -1.67 -10.52 6.59
N VAL A 299 -2.70 -10.99 5.89
CA VAL A 299 -3.27 -12.32 6.09
C VAL A 299 -3.49 -12.98 4.73
N TYR A 300 -2.91 -14.18 4.56
CA TYR A 300 -3.17 -15.02 3.40
C TYR A 300 -4.13 -16.16 3.78
N SER A 301 -5.11 -16.41 2.93
CA SER A 301 -6.10 -17.48 3.11
C SER A 301 -6.54 -18.07 1.78
N GLU A 302 -6.81 -19.37 1.77
CA GLU A 302 -7.46 -20.08 0.66
C GLU A 302 -8.97 -20.25 0.89
N SER A 303 -9.48 -19.67 1.97
CA SER A 303 -10.93 -19.70 2.26
C SER A 303 -11.70 -18.81 1.30
N GLU A 304 -12.97 -19.14 1.09
CA GLU A 304 -13.89 -18.34 0.29
C GLU A 304 -14.06 -16.91 0.86
N VAL A 305 -14.26 -15.96 -0.04
CA VAL A 305 -14.44 -14.53 0.29
C VAL A 305 -15.52 -14.32 1.34
N ASN A 306 -16.68 -15.02 1.22
CA ASN A 306 -17.82 -14.88 2.14
C ASN A 306 -17.46 -15.30 3.57
N ASN A 307 -16.71 -16.38 3.76
CA ASN A 307 -16.31 -16.88 5.07
C ASN A 307 -15.35 -15.90 5.75
N LEU A 308 -14.39 -15.36 4.98
CA LEU A 308 -13.46 -14.34 5.48
C LEU A 308 -14.19 -13.05 5.82
N SER A 309 -15.12 -12.61 4.96
CA SER A 309 -15.96 -11.43 5.19
C SER A 309 -16.78 -11.56 6.48
N GLN A 310 -17.37 -12.73 6.73
CA GLN A 310 -18.11 -12.99 7.96
C GLN A 310 -17.21 -12.94 9.20
N SER A 311 -16.03 -13.57 9.14
CA SER A 311 -15.06 -13.54 10.25
C SER A 311 -14.62 -12.11 10.58
N LEU A 312 -14.42 -11.27 9.55
CA LEU A 312 -14.07 -9.87 9.73
C LEU A 312 -15.23 -9.04 10.31
N LYS A 313 -16.47 -9.31 9.91
CA LYS A 313 -17.67 -8.65 10.48
C LYS A 313 -17.82 -8.94 11.97
N GLU A 314 -17.56 -10.17 12.38
CA GLU A 314 -17.60 -10.56 13.80
C GLU A 314 -16.54 -9.83 14.64
N LEU A 315 -15.40 -9.47 14.03
CA LEU A 315 -14.35 -8.65 14.63
C LEU A 315 -14.59 -7.13 14.48
N ASN A 316 -15.68 -6.74 13.82
CA ASN A 316 -15.95 -5.35 13.44
C ASN A 316 -14.81 -4.71 12.63
N LEU A 317 -14.21 -5.48 11.73
CA LEU A 317 -13.08 -5.07 10.87
C LEU A 317 -13.48 -5.14 9.40
N SER A 318 -12.74 -4.39 8.59
CA SER A 318 -12.74 -4.51 7.13
C SER A 318 -11.35 -4.80 6.61
N ALA A 319 -11.25 -5.46 5.48
CA ALA A 319 -9.99 -5.77 4.81
C ALA A 319 -10.03 -5.32 3.36
N GLN A 320 -8.89 -4.81 2.88
CA GLN A 320 -8.62 -4.64 1.45
C GLN A 320 -8.07 -5.96 0.89
N ILE A 321 -8.60 -6.43 -0.23
CA ILE A 321 -8.03 -7.57 -0.96
C ILE A 321 -6.86 -7.04 -1.79
N ALA A 322 -5.64 -7.43 -1.43
CA ALA A 322 -4.42 -7.02 -2.11
C ALA A 322 -4.12 -7.89 -3.33
N SER A 323 -4.48 -9.18 -3.27
CA SER A 323 -4.35 -10.13 -4.37
C SER A 323 -5.37 -11.26 -4.21
N GLY A 324 -5.84 -11.81 -5.33
CA GLY A 324 -6.76 -12.94 -5.40
C GLY A 324 -7.64 -12.87 -6.64
N ASP A 325 -8.25 -14.00 -6.99
CA ASP A 325 -9.18 -14.11 -8.12
C ASP A 325 -10.60 -13.69 -7.70
N THR A 326 -10.82 -12.39 -7.54
CA THR A 326 -12.11 -11.81 -7.18
C THR A 326 -12.22 -10.37 -7.67
N LEU A 327 -13.44 -9.94 -7.95
CA LEU A 327 -13.76 -8.54 -8.26
C LEU A 327 -13.99 -7.68 -7.01
N GLU A 328 -14.17 -8.32 -5.85
CA GLU A 328 -14.30 -7.59 -4.60
C GLU A 328 -12.97 -6.92 -4.23
N GLN A 329 -13.05 -5.67 -3.79
CA GLN A 329 -11.87 -4.91 -3.39
C GLN A 329 -11.76 -4.76 -1.86
N VAL A 330 -12.90 -4.75 -1.18
CA VAL A 330 -13.02 -4.60 0.27
C VAL A 330 -14.08 -5.56 0.80
N ILE A 331 -13.76 -6.27 1.87
CA ILE A 331 -14.65 -7.22 2.57
C ILE A 331 -14.71 -6.92 4.07
N GLY A 332 -15.67 -7.53 4.75
CA GLY A 332 -15.89 -7.37 6.20
C GLY A 332 -16.95 -6.34 6.52
N THR A 333 -16.76 -5.60 7.61
CA THR A 333 -17.75 -4.63 8.11
C THR A 333 -17.96 -3.48 7.13
N ASP A 334 -19.24 -3.15 6.88
CA ASP A 334 -19.62 -1.97 6.11
C ASP A 334 -19.41 -0.70 6.94
N HIS A 335 -18.42 0.10 6.56
CA HIS A 335 -18.24 1.42 7.12
C HIS A 335 -19.13 2.46 6.44
N PRO A 336 -19.45 3.59 7.12
CA PRO A 336 -20.23 4.67 6.54
C PRO A 336 -19.58 5.18 5.23
N LYS A 337 -20.26 4.94 4.11
CA LYS A 337 -19.79 5.29 2.75
C LYS A 337 -20.14 6.73 2.36
N ALA A 338 -20.83 7.48 3.24
CA ALA A 338 -21.37 8.80 2.91
C ALA A 338 -20.32 9.80 2.42
N PHE A 339 -19.14 9.81 3.06
CA PHE A 339 -18.05 10.71 2.67
C PHE A 339 -17.44 10.27 1.31
N TYR A 340 -17.14 8.98 1.15
CA TYR A 340 -16.66 8.45 -0.12
C TYR A 340 -17.65 8.72 -1.26
N ASN A 341 -18.95 8.48 -1.05
CA ASN A 341 -19.97 8.69 -2.07
C ASN A 341 -20.08 10.16 -2.50
N ARG A 342 -19.93 11.11 -1.57
CA ARG A 342 -19.91 12.55 -1.90
C ARG A 342 -18.69 12.91 -2.75
N ILE A 343 -17.51 12.41 -2.41
CA ILE A 343 -16.30 12.65 -3.20
C ILE A 343 -16.44 11.98 -4.58
N LYS A 344 -16.88 10.74 -4.62
CA LYS A 344 -17.13 10.00 -5.87
C LYS A 344 -18.10 10.78 -6.77
N GLN A 345 -19.21 11.28 -6.21
CA GLN A 345 -20.18 12.07 -6.96
C GLN A 345 -19.60 13.40 -7.49
N ALA A 346 -18.69 14.02 -6.74
CA ALA A 346 -18.04 15.27 -7.18
C ALA A 346 -17.00 15.03 -8.28
N LEU A 347 -16.18 13.97 -8.17
CA LEU A 347 -15.10 13.68 -9.12
C LEU A 347 -15.53 12.81 -10.30
N ASP A 348 -16.59 12.02 -10.14
CA ASP A 348 -17.11 11.11 -11.16
C ASP A 348 -18.64 11.03 -11.11
N PRO A 349 -19.34 12.14 -11.48
CA PRO A 349 -20.80 12.19 -11.40
C PRO A 349 -21.50 11.18 -12.33
N GLN A 350 -20.84 10.76 -13.39
CA GLN A 350 -21.36 9.78 -14.36
C GLN A 350 -21.04 8.33 -13.99
N GLN A 351 -20.34 8.10 -12.85
CA GLN A 351 -19.97 6.77 -12.35
C GLN A 351 -19.16 5.92 -13.37
N LYS A 352 -18.26 6.56 -14.11
CA LYS A 352 -17.43 5.91 -15.15
C LYS A 352 -16.36 5.00 -14.57
N PHE A 353 -15.79 5.36 -13.41
CA PHE A 353 -14.78 4.55 -12.72
C PHE A 353 -15.45 3.52 -11.80
N ILE A 354 -14.90 2.33 -11.73
CA ILE A 354 -15.38 1.26 -10.87
C ILE A 354 -15.36 1.73 -9.40
N ALA A 355 -16.50 1.64 -8.71
CA ALA A 355 -16.60 2.07 -7.33
C ALA A 355 -15.80 1.13 -6.40
N LEU A 356 -15.08 1.71 -5.44
CA LEU A 356 -14.37 0.94 -4.40
C LEU A 356 -15.34 0.10 -3.56
N TYR A 357 -16.54 0.63 -3.34
CA TYR A 357 -17.64 -0.02 -2.65
C TYR A 357 -18.83 -0.12 -3.62
N PRO A 358 -18.98 -1.21 -4.36
CA PRO A 358 -20.14 -1.39 -5.24
C PRO A 358 -21.42 -1.30 -4.43
N LYS A 359 -22.47 -0.71 -5.03
CA LYS A 359 -23.81 -0.74 -4.44
C LYS A 359 -24.23 -2.20 -4.36
N THR A 360 -24.57 -2.68 -3.17
CA THR A 360 -25.27 -3.97 -3.04
C THR A 360 -26.52 -3.89 -3.91
N PRO A 361 -26.81 -4.88 -4.80
CA PRO A 361 -28.07 -4.91 -5.50
C PRO A 361 -29.16 -4.83 -4.43
N THR A 362 -29.95 -3.78 -4.44
CA THR A 362 -31.22 -3.77 -3.69
C THR A 362 -32.02 -4.94 -4.23
N SER A 363 -32.21 -5.98 -3.40
CA SER A 363 -33.17 -7.04 -3.69
C SER A 363 -34.50 -6.37 -4.03
N ALA A 364 -34.89 -6.48 -5.30
CA ALA A 364 -36.17 -6.06 -5.79
C ALA A 364 -37.29 -6.95 -5.20
#